data_d0c790c2fde9f132854faa4afa98a449
#
_entry.id   d0c790c2fde9f132854faa4afa98a449
#
_cell.length_a   1.000
_cell.length_b   1.000
_cell.length_c   1.000
_cell.angle_alpha   90.00
_cell.angle_beta   90.00
_cell.angle_gamma   90.00
#
_symmetry.space_group_name_H-M   'P 1'
#
loop_
_entity.id
_entity.type
_entity.pdbx_description
1 polymer ?
#
loop_
_entity_poly.entity_id
_entity_poly.type
_entity_poly.pdbx_seq_one_letter_code
_entity_poly.pdbx_strand_id
1 'polypeptide(L)'
;MLPEAFLARMRALLGGDYPAFLAAYDERPARALHTGGKMTAERLGELLGGAVTPAPFAPDALYRQDTEPVGGDPLHHAGAYYMQEPSAMLPVLCAGILPGERVLDLCAAPGGKSTQIANRIGDAGLLVSNEYVPNRCVTLAGNLERMGVRTAVVTRTDAPTIAATYPGFFDAVVIDAPCSGEGMFRREPVAVSEWSPENVIMCAARQREILSAGADAVRPGGRLVYSTCTFSGEENEENVLWFLRARPDYVLEEVPPEVRRMTVPGVVPESSDIGREVGRLSRRAYPHTAPGEGQFMCRFRRREDAPVAAPVRGERREKKNAPGGADVTPLTREERTAFEAFLAGAGIDGACLPEPVNFKGGISLLPVDVPTPREITYARGVNAGTVEKGRLCPEHFFFSAYGAYFARKIDFLPGDPRLGAYLRGETFPCELADGWAVVTVAGAPLGGIKVVGGVAKNHYPKGLRDKCEKRRSSAQ
;
A
#
# COMPACT_ATOMS: atom_id res chain seq x y z
N MET A 1 -8.58 -28.89 -6.46
CA MET A 1 -9.00 -29.69 -5.29
C MET A 1 -8.14 -29.25 -4.12
N LEU A 2 -8.74 -29.01 -2.93
CA LEU A 2 -8.00 -28.61 -1.73
C LEU A 2 -7.17 -29.79 -1.19
N PRO A 3 -5.98 -29.56 -0.61
CA PRO A 3 -5.14 -30.60 -0.05
C PRO A 3 -5.84 -31.32 1.11
N GLU A 4 -5.75 -32.65 1.15
CA GLU A 4 -6.42 -33.48 2.18
C GLU A 4 -5.92 -33.13 3.60
N ALA A 5 -4.61 -32.90 3.75
CA ALA A 5 -4.02 -32.48 5.02
C ALA A 5 -4.55 -31.10 5.49
N PHE A 6 -4.78 -30.15 4.58
CA PHE A 6 -5.43 -28.89 4.90
C PHE A 6 -6.86 -29.09 5.40
N LEU A 7 -7.66 -29.91 4.69
CA LEU A 7 -9.04 -30.19 5.08
C LEU A 7 -9.13 -30.87 6.47
N ALA A 8 -8.20 -31.78 6.77
CA ALA A 8 -8.11 -32.42 8.08
C ALA A 8 -7.79 -31.40 9.19
N ARG A 9 -6.84 -30.48 8.94
CA ARG A 9 -6.47 -29.39 9.86
C ARG A 9 -7.65 -28.44 10.12
N MET A 10 -8.35 -28.02 9.06
CA MET A 10 -9.51 -27.13 9.19
C MET A 10 -10.67 -27.80 9.92
N ARG A 11 -10.90 -29.09 9.71
CA ARG A 11 -11.93 -29.85 10.46
C ARG A 11 -11.60 -29.89 11.97
N ALA A 12 -10.36 -30.10 12.32
CA ALA A 12 -9.92 -30.09 13.72
C ALA A 12 -10.02 -28.68 14.34
N LEU A 13 -9.67 -27.65 13.56
CA LEU A 13 -9.66 -26.26 14.02
C LEU A 13 -11.07 -25.71 14.24
N LEU A 14 -12.00 -25.96 13.32
CA LEU A 14 -13.33 -25.33 13.28
C LEU A 14 -14.43 -26.18 13.93
N GLY A 15 -14.21 -27.49 14.11
CA GLY A 15 -15.20 -28.36 14.73
C GLY A 15 -16.57 -28.25 14.05
N GLY A 16 -17.58 -27.74 14.77
CA GLY A 16 -18.95 -27.59 14.30
C GLY A 16 -19.12 -26.58 13.14
N ASP A 17 -18.22 -25.61 13.01
CA ASP A 17 -18.27 -24.59 11.95
C ASP A 17 -17.65 -25.07 10.63
N TYR A 18 -16.99 -26.24 10.61
CA TYR A 18 -16.32 -26.77 9.42
C TYR A 18 -17.23 -26.91 8.19
N PRO A 19 -18.48 -27.40 8.29
CA PRO A 19 -19.39 -27.47 7.14
C PRO A 19 -19.69 -26.11 6.53
N ALA A 20 -19.90 -25.08 7.36
CA ALA A 20 -20.15 -23.71 6.89
C ALA A 20 -18.91 -23.12 6.20
N PHE A 21 -17.72 -23.41 6.75
CA PHE A 21 -16.45 -23.02 6.14
C PHE A 21 -16.29 -23.63 4.73
N LEU A 22 -16.57 -24.92 4.56
CA LEU A 22 -16.51 -25.58 3.25
C LEU A 22 -17.52 -25.00 2.27
N ALA A 23 -18.75 -24.77 2.71
CA ALA A 23 -19.80 -24.20 1.86
C ALA A 23 -19.39 -22.81 1.31
N ALA A 24 -18.64 -22.01 2.09
CA ALA A 24 -18.13 -20.73 1.63
C ALA A 24 -17.14 -20.85 0.46
N TYR A 25 -16.51 -22.01 0.24
CA TYR A 25 -15.64 -22.23 -0.93
C TYR A 25 -16.42 -22.40 -2.25
N ASP A 26 -17.69 -22.73 -2.19
CA ASP A 26 -18.59 -22.80 -3.35
C ASP A 26 -19.16 -21.42 -3.71
N GLU A 27 -19.03 -20.45 -2.81
CA GLU A 27 -19.47 -19.08 -3.04
C GLU A 27 -18.44 -18.28 -3.83
N ARG A 28 -18.91 -17.23 -4.51
CA ARG A 28 -18.02 -16.30 -5.20
C ARG A 28 -17.18 -15.51 -4.20
N PRO A 29 -15.85 -15.38 -4.41
CA PRO A 29 -14.99 -14.54 -3.59
C PRO A 29 -15.48 -13.11 -3.47
N ALA A 30 -15.60 -12.59 -2.24
CA ALA A 30 -16.00 -11.21 -2.00
C ALA A 30 -14.99 -10.22 -2.59
N ARG A 31 -15.49 -9.17 -3.22
CA ARG A 31 -14.66 -8.08 -3.79
C ARG A 31 -14.93 -6.79 -3.05
N ALA A 32 -13.90 -6.04 -2.80
CA ALA A 32 -14.03 -4.70 -2.23
C ALA A 32 -12.98 -3.75 -2.81
N LEU A 33 -13.14 -2.50 -2.50
CA LEU A 33 -12.22 -1.42 -2.83
C LEU A 33 -12.16 -0.42 -1.68
N HIS A 34 -11.07 0.31 -1.60
CA HIS A 34 -11.00 1.50 -0.74
C HIS A 34 -10.59 2.72 -1.56
N THR A 35 -11.01 3.90 -1.11
CA THR A 35 -10.65 5.16 -1.76
C THR A 35 -9.22 5.57 -1.45
N GLY A 36 -8.59 6.30 -2.37
CA GLY A 36 -7.21 6.77 -2.24
C GLY A 36 -7.08 8.23 -1.79
N GLY A 37 -8.10 8.80 -1.16
CA GLY A 37 -8.06 10.20 -0.73
C GLY A 37 -8.33 11.23 -1.85
N LYS A 38 -8.34 10.83 -3.11
CA LYS A 38 -8.71 11.70 -4.25
C LYS A 38 -10.22 11.90 -4.38
N MET A 39 -11.01 11.04 -3.75
CA MET A 39 -12.46 11.02 -3.81
C MET A 39 -13.02 10.35 -2.55
N THR A 40 -14.18 10.79 -2.07
CA THR A 40 -14.88 10.12 -0.97
C THR A 40 -15.52 8.81 -1.44
N ALA A 41 -15.75 7.86 -0.52
CA ALA A 41 -16.45 6.62 -0.84
C ALA A 41 -17.89 6.87 -1.33
N GLU A 42 -18.57 7.86 -0.77
CA GLU A 42 -19.91 8.29 -1.18
C GLU A 42 -19.91 8.75 -2.66
N ARG A 43 -18.99 9.66 -3.01
CA ARG A 43 -18.88 10.16 -4.40
C ARG A 43 -18.49 9.04 -5.37
N LEU A 44 -17.59 8.17 -4.97
CA LEU A 44 -17.21 7.01 -5.77
C LEU A 44 -18.40 6.05 -5.94
N GLY A 45 -19.19 5.84 -4.88
CA GLY A 45 -20.40 5.04 -4.91
C GLY A 45 -21.44 5.58 -5.92
N GLU A 46 -21.64 6.90 -5.96
CA GLU A 46 -22.51 7.54 -6.95
C GLU A 46 -22.04 7.28 -8.39
N LEU A 47 -20.75 7.40 -8.64
CA LEU A 47 -20.16 7.22 -9.98
C LEU A 47 -20.15 5.77 -10.46
N LEU A 48 -19.99 4.81 -9.55
CA LEU A 48 -20.04 3.37 -9.83
C LEU A 48 -21.48 2.81 -9.78
N GLY A 49 -22.42 3.58 -9.26
CA GLY A 49 -23.83 3.22 -9.21
C GLY A 49 -24.10 1.97 -8.37
N GLY A 50 -25.08 1.15 -8.76
CA GLY A 50 -25.47 -0.08 -8.04
C GLY A 50 -24.42 -1.19 -8.01
N ALA A 51 -23.25 -0.99 -8.64
CA ALA A 51 -22.16 -1.97 -8.62
C ALA A 51 -21.42 -2.02 -7.28
N VAL A 52 -21.63 -1.07 -6.37
CA VAL A 52 -20.95 -1.02 -5.07
C VAL A 52 -21.92 -0.72 -3.92
N THR A 53 -21.58 -1.19 -2.71
CA THR A 53 -22.30 -0.90 -1.46
C THR A 53 -21.30 -0.56 -0.36
N PRO A 54 -21.64 0.31 0.61
CA PRO A 54 -20.77 0.64 1.72
C PRO A 54 -20.31 -0.60 2.50
N ALA A 55 -19.03 -0.68 2.84
CA ALA A 55 -18.52 -1.71 3.72
C ALA A 55 -18.61 -1.25 5.18
N PRO A 56 -19.28 -2.01 6.08
CA PRO A 56 -19.63 -1.52 7.41
C PRO A 56 -18.43 -1.40 8.36
N PHE A 57 -17.26 -1.90 7.97
CA PHE A 57 -16.06 -1.90 8.79
C PHE A 57 -15.13 -0.70 8.55
N ALA A 58 -15.30 0.03 7.43
CA ALA A 58 -14.47 1.19 7.13
C ALA A 58 -15.22 2.22 6.28
N PRO A 59 -15.20 3.52 6.65
CA PRO A 59 -15.94 4.57 5.94
C PRO A 59 -15.39 4.86 4.53
N ASP A 60 -14.15 4.46 4.27
CA ASP A 60 -13.44 4.60 3.00
C ASP A 60 -13.52 3.34 2.12
N ALA A 61 -14.25 2.30 2.54
CA ALA A 61 -14.36 1.03 1.83
C ALA A 61 -15.76 0.77 1.26
N LEU A 62 -15.80 0.13 0.09
CA LEU A 62 -17.02 -0.30 -0.58
C LEU A 62 -16.88 -1.76 -1.00
N TYR A 63 -17.93 -2.59 -0.78
CA TYR A 63 -18.05 -3.89 -1.44
C TYR A 63 -18.42 -3.69 -2.90
N ARG A 64 -17.85 -4.53 -3.78
CA ARG A 64 -18.13 -4.51 -5.21
C ARG A 64 -18.91 -5.75 -5.63
N GLN A 65 -20.11 -5.54 -6.20
CA GLN A 65 -21.07 -6.60 -6.54
C GLN A 65 -20.83 -7.18 -7.95
N ASP A 66 -20.35 -6.34 -8.89
CA ASP A 66 -20.08 -6.77 -10.26
C ASP A 66 -18.77 -7.58 -10.38
N THR A 67 -18.59 -8.22 -11.54
CA THR A 67 -17.39 -8.98 -11.89
C THR A 67 -16.54 -8.29 -12.95
N GLU A 68 -16.91 -7.09 -13.33
CA GLU A 68 -16.22 -6.36 -14.40
C GLU A 68 -14.73 -6.14 -14.05
N PRO A 69 -13.86 -6.34 -15.02
CA PRO A 69 -12.44 -6.06 -14.85
C PRO A 69 -12.21 -4.55 -14.69
N VAL A 70 -11.44 -4.16 -13.69
CA VAL A 70 -11.10 -2.74 -13.43
C VAL A 70 -10.01 -2.20 -14.35
N GLY A 71 -9.37 -3.05 -15.13
CA GLY A 71 -8.21 -2.67 -15.96
C GLY A 71 -8.50 -1.64 -17.08
N GLY A 72 -9.77 -1.40 -17.39
CA GLY A 72 -10.21 -0.37 -18.36
C GLY A 72 -11.01 0.76 -17.70
N ASP A 73 -11.19 0.73 -16.38
CA ASP A 73 -11.93 1.75 -15.65
C ASP A 73 -11.12 3.04 -15.50
N PRO A 74 -11.56 4.18 -16.05
CA PRO A 74 -10.86 5.45 -15.93
C PRO A 74 -10.68 5.93 -14.48
N LEU A 75 -11.62 5.66 -13.58
CA LEU A 75 -11.51 5.98 -12.16
C LEU A 75 -10.39 5.17 -11.49
N HIS A 76 -10.23 3.90 -11.86
CA HIS A 76 -9.11 3.09 -11.40
C HIS A 76 -7.77 3.63 -11.91
N HIS A 77 -7.69 4.01 -13.20
CA HIS A 77 -6.49 4.64 -13.78
C HIS A 77 -6.13 5.97 -13.10
N ALA A 78 -7.15 6.77 -12.74
CA ALA A 78 -6.97 8.00 -11.98
C ALA A 78 -6.56 7.77 -10.51
N GLY A 79 -6.54 6.51 -10.03
CA GLY A 79 -6.25 6.20 -8.63
C GLY A 79 -7.34 6.70 -7.66
N ALA A 80 -8.59 6.82 -8.12
CA ALA A 80 -9.72 7.16 -7.27
C ALA A 80 -9.99 6.05 -6.24
N TYR A 81 -9.63 4.80 -6.57
CA TYR A 81 -9.75 3.66 -5.69
C TYR A 81 -8.67 2.59 -5.93
N TYR A 82 -8.50 1.74 -4.93
CA TYR A 82 -7.69 0.52 -4.97
C TYR A 82 -8.57 -0.70 -4.73
N MET A 83 -8.48 -1.73 -5.60
CA MET A 83 -9.17 -3.01 -5.37
C MET A 83 -8.41 -3.82 -4.33
N GLN A 84 -9.05 -4.16 -3.23
CA GLN A 84 -8.46 -4.97 -2.17
C GLN A 84 -9.48 -5.98 -1.64
N GLU A 85 -9.01 -7.14 -1.25
CA GLU A 85 -9.80 -8.16 -0.59
C GLU A 85 -10.27 -7.63 0.78
N PRO A 86 -11.55 -7.81 1.18
CA PRO A 86 -12.09 -7.18 2.39
C PRO A 86 -11.32 -7.51 3.67
N SER A 87 -10.97 -8.78 3.92
CA SER A 87 -10.25 -9.17 5.13
C SER A 87 -8.81 -8.62 5.16
N ALA A 88 -8.18 -8.44 3.98
CA ALA A 88 -6.85 -7.83 3.86
C ALA A 88 -6.81 -6.33 4.22
N MET A 89 -7.96 -5.66 4.34
CA MET A 89 -8.03 -4.27 4.84
C MET A 89 -7.96 -4.19 6.37
N LEU A 90 -8.36 -5.25 7.08
CA LEU A 90 -8.49 -5.27 8.54
C LEU A 90 -7.17 -5.02 9.30
N PRO A 91 -5.98 -5.50 8.87
CA PRO A 91 -4.73 -5.21 9.56
C PRO A 91 -4.39 -3.73 9.68
N VAL A 92 -4.70 -2.91 8.67
CA VAL A 92 -4.49 -1.45 8.74
C VAL A 92 -5.47 -0.80 9.73
N LEU A 93 -6.72 -1.27 9.78
CA LEU A 93 -7.69 -0.85 10.79
C LEU A 93 -7.24 -1.26 12.19
N CYS A 94 -6.72 -2.49 12.33
CA CYS A 94 -6.16 -3.01 13.57
C CYS A 94 -5.03 -2.12 14.11
N ALA A 95 -4.21 -1.55 13.25
CA ALA A 95 -3.14 -0.63 13.63
C ALA A 95 -3.66 0.68 14.24
N GLY A 96 -4.90 1.10 13.94
CA GLY A 96 -5.49 2.34 14.47
C GLY A 96 -4.63 3.56 14.14
N ILE A 97 -4.22 3.68 12.87
CA ILE A 97 -3.32 4.72 12.38
C ILE A 97 -3.98 6.09 12.44
N LEU A 98 -3.22 7.08 12.92
CA LEU A 98 -3.64 8.46 13.08
C LEU A 98 -2.97 9.39 12.04
N PRO A 99 -3.61 10.53 11.69
CA PRO A 99 -2.99 11.54 10.85
C PRO A 99 -1.65 12.02 11.43
N GLY A 100 -0.66 12.21 10.56
CA GLY A 100 0.68 12.70 10.93
C GLY A 100 1.64 11.65 11.47
N GLU A 101 1.22 10.39 11.63
CA GLU A 101 2.11 9.32 12.13
C GLU A 101 3.15 8.88 11.10
N ARG A 102 4.27 8.39 11.60
CA ARG A 102 5.30 7.68 10.83
C ARG A 102 5.00 6.18 10.88
N VAL A 103 4.71 5.60 9.74
CA VAL A 103 4.27 4.21 9.64
C VAL A 103 5.21 3.42 8.72
N LEU A 104 5.56 2.21 9.14
CA LEU A 104 6.25 1.21 8.31
C LEU A 104 5.26 0.13 7.87
N ASP A 105 5.17 -0.11 6.57
CA ASP A 105 4.60 -1.32 5.98
C ASP A 105 5.77 -2.22 5.55
N LEU A 106 6.05 -3.27 6.34
CA LEU A 106 7.31 -4.00 6.23
C LEU A 106 7.33 -5.04 5.11
N CYS A 107 6.16 -5.56 4.70
CA CYS A 107 5.98 -6.52 3.61
C CYS A 107 4.91 -6.01 2.64
N ALA A 108 5.20 -4.87 2.00
CA ALA A 108 4.19 -3.96 1.50
C ALA A 108 3.51 -4.37 0.17
N ALA A 109 4.21 -5.14 -0.70
CA ALA A 109 3.67 -5.41 -2.02
C ALA A 109 2.43 -6.32 -2.00
N PRO A 110 1.45 -6.04 -2.86
CA PRO A 110 1.48 -5.12 -4.01
C PRO A 110 1.09 -3.67 -3.71
N GLY A 111 0.83 -3.27 -2.44
CA GLY A 111 0.60 -1.88 -2.05
C GLY A 111 -0.80 -1.55 -1.54
N GLY A 112 -1.71 -2.53 -1.41
CA GLY A 112 -3.08 -2.29 -0.91
C GLY A 112 -3.09 -1.73 0.52
N LYS A 113 -2.30 -2.32 1.43
CA LYS A 113 -2.16 -1.83 2.80
C LYS A 113 -1.42 -0.49 2.84
N SER A 114 -0.34 -0.36 2.07
CA SER A 114 0.41 0.90 1.95
C SER A 114 -0.47 2.07 1.49
N THR A 115 -1.32 1.89 0.48
CA THR A 115 -2.22 2.94 0.00
C THR A 115 -3.32 3.29 1.02
N GLN A 116 -3.81 2.29 1.74
CA GLN A 116 -4.74 2.47 2.86
C GLN A 116 -4.10 3.23 4.03
N ILE A 117 -2.83 2.92 4.38
CA ILE A 117 -2.03 3.64 5.38
C ILE A 117 -1.84 5.09 4.95
N ALA A 118 -1.38 5.33 3.70
CA ALA A 118 -1.14 6.67 3.17
C ALA A 118 -2.38 7.57 3.27
N ASN A 119 -3.57 7.02 2.99
CA ASN A 119 -4.83 7.75 3.13
C ASN A 119 -5.11 8.19 4.58
N ARG A 120 -4.69 7.39 5.57
CA ARG A 120 -4.93 7.66 7.00
C ARG A 120 -3.94 8.65 7.60
N ILE A 121 -2.65 8.52 7.26
CA ILE A 121 -1.62 9.44 7.78
C ILE A 121 -1.73 10.85 7.19
N GLY A 122 -2.33 10.99 6.00
CA GLY A 122 -2.41 12.26 5.28
C GLY A 122 -1.03 12.84 4.93
N ASP A 123 -1.00 14.11 4.52
CA ASP A 123 0.24 14.76 4.05
C ASP A 123 1.24 15.12 5.16
N ALA A 124 0.81 15.15 6.41
CA ALA A 124 1.68 15.42 7.56
C ALA A 124 2.40 14.16 8.07
N GLY A 125 2.00 12.97 7.61
CA GLY A 125 2.60 11.70 7.99
C GLY A 125 3.73 11.25 7.08
N LEU A 126 4.35 10.13 7.45
CA LEU A 126 5.38 9.45 6.66
C LEU A 126 5.04 7.97 6.55
N LEU A 127 5.07 7.45 5.33
CA LEU A 127 4.99 6.03 5.06
C LEU A 127 6.34 5.51 4.54
N VAL A 128 6.90 4.50 5.18
CA VAL A 128 7.97 3.69 4.59
C VAL A 128 7.36 2.35 4.20
N SER A 129 7.40 2.04 2.90
CA SER A 129 6.88 0.78 2.34
C SER A 129 8.03 -0.08 1.85
N ASN A 130 8.28 -1.20 2.52
CA ASN A 130 9.39 -2.09 2.18
C ASN A 130 8.89 -3.34 1.44
N GLU A 131 9.65 -3.73 0.42
CA GLU A 131 9.45 -5.01 -0.27
C GLU A 131 10.81 -5.59 -0.69
N TYR A 132 11.07 -6.83 -0.30
CA TYR A 132 12.33 -7.50 -0.58
C TYR A 132 12.47 -7.92 -2.05
N VAL A 133 11.39 -8.39 -2.68
CA VAL A 133 11.40 -8.97 -4.03
C VAL A 133 11.37 -7.86 -5.09
N PRO A 134 12.37 -7.79 -6.01
CA PRO A 134 12.52 -6.68 -6.95
C PRO A 134 11.28 -6.39 -7.81
N ASN A 135 10.70 -7.41 -8.44
CA ASN A 135 9.53 -7.24 -9.31
C ASN A 135 8.29 -6.80 -8.54
N ARG A 136 8.11 -7.28 -7.31
CA ARG A 136 7.03 -6.85 -6.43
C ARG A 136 7.22 -5.42 -5.94
N CYS A 137 8.47 -4.98 -5.71
CA CYS A 137 8.80 -3.60 -5.37
C CYS A 137 8.41 -2.62 -6.50
N VAL A 138 8.63 -2.99 -7.76
CA VAL A 138 8.16 -2.20 -8.93
C VAL A 138 6.63 -2.05 -8.93
N THR A 139 5.92 -3.15 -8.67
CA THR A 139 4.45 -3.14 -8.59
C THR A 139 3.94 -2.26 -7.45
N LEU A 140 4.58 -2.34 -6.28
CA LEU A 140 4.30 -1.51 -5.11
C LEU A 140 4.44 -0.02 -5.44
N ALA A 141 5.60 0.39 -5.99
CA ALA A 141 5.86 1.77 -6.36
C ALA A 141 4.82 2.29 -7.38
N GLY A 142 4.55 1.52 -8.44
CA GLY A 142 3.56 1.90 -9.45
C GLY A 142 2.13 2.05 -8.89
N ASN A 143 1.74 1.24 -7.89
CA ASN A 143 0.45 1.38 -7.24
C ASN A 143 0.38 2.62 -6.33
N LEU A 144 1.44 2.92 -5.57
CA LEU A 144 1.52 4.16 -4.77
C LEU A 144 1.46 5.40 -5.65
N GLU A 145 2.20 5.40 -6.76
CA GLU A 145 2.21 6.48 -7.74
C GLU A 145 0.82 6.67 -8.38
N ARG A 146 0.17 5.60 -8.85
CA ARG A 146 -1.18 5.65 -9.43
C ARG A 146 -2.19 6.22 -8.44
N MET A 147 -2.12 5.82 -7.17
CA MET A 147 -2.98 6.35 -6.12
C MET A 147 -2.64 7.80 -5.73
N GLY A 148 -1.53 8.35 -6.23
CA GLY A 148 -1.09 9.72 -5.96
C GLY A 148 -0.55 9.91 -4.54
N VAL A 149 0.04 8.87 -3.96
CA VAL A 149 0.62 8.92 -2.62
C VAL A 149 1.84 9.83 -2.61
N ARG A 150 1.82 10.86 -1.76
CA ARG A 150 2.86 11.91 -1.68
C ARG A 150 3.90 11.64 -0.60
N THR A 151 3.53 10.91 0.43
CA THR A 151 4.26 10.77 1.70
C THR A 151 5.05 9.47 1.83
N ALA A 152 5.22 8.73 0.72
CA ALA A 152 5.86 7.42 0.77
C ALA A 152 7.34 7.44 0.39
N VAL A 153 8.13 6.65 1.11
CA VAL A 153 9.45 6.16 0.71
C VAL A 153 9.34 4.67 0.48
N VAL A 154 9.67 4.21 -0.72
CA VAL A 154 9.70 2.79 -1.06
C VAL A 154 11.12 2.28 -0.88
N THR A 155 11.29 1.26 -0.05
CA THR A 155 12.58 0.60 0.18
C THR A 155 12.56 -0.83 -0.38
N ARG A 156 13.75 -1.30 -0.78
CA ARG A 156 13.95 -2.65 -1.29
C ARG A 156 15.10 -3.31 -0.55
N THR A 157 14.77 -3.93 0.57
CA THR A 157 15.76 -4.61 1.42
C THR A 157 15.08 -5.62 2.34
N ASP A 158 15.88 -6.38 3.10
CA ASP A 158 15.38 -7.29 4.13
C ASP A 158 14.96 -6.55 5.42
N ALA A 159 14.20 -7.24 6.26
CA ALA A 159 13.66 -6.67 7.48
C ALA A 159 14.75 -6.27 8.52
N PRO A 160 15.83 -7.04 8.74
CA PRO A 160 16.93 -6.63 9.61
C PRO A 160 17.59 -5.32 9.18
N THR A 161 17.77 -5.09 7.89
CA THR A 161 18.34 -3.85 7.36
C THR A 161 17.41 -2.65 7.61
N ILE A 162 16.10 -2.83 7.49
CA ILE A 162 15.11 -1.79 7.86
C ILE A 162 15.21 -1.46 9.33
N ALA A 163 15.26 -2.47 10.22
CA ALA A 163 15.37 -2.27 11.66
C ALA A 163 16.64 -1.50 12.04
N ALA A 164 17.78 -1.85 11.42
CA ALA A 164 19.05 -1.17 11.64
C ALA A 164 19.06 0.28 11.10
N THR A 165 18.30 0.56 10.03
CA THR A 165 18.18 1.90 9.45
C THR A 165 17.29 2.81 10.28
N TYR A 166 16.20 2.27 10.85
CA TYR A 166 15.15 3.01 11.53
C TYR A 166 14.87 2.49 12.96
N PRO A 167 15.87 2.35 13.86
CA PRO A 167 15.66 1.80 15.18
C PRO A 167 14.75 2.72 16.01
N GLY A 168 13.65 2.16 16.52
CA GLY A 168 12.70 2.90 17.37
C GLY A 168 12.10 4.15 16.71
N PHE A 169 11.89 4.14 15.42
CA PHE A 169 11.52 5.34 14.66
C PHE A 169 10.03 5.48 14.40
N PHE A 170 9.30 4.38 14.18
CA PHE A 170 7.92 4.41 13.71
C PHE A 170 6.90 4.43 14.86
N ASP A 171 5.84 5.20 14.69
CA ASP A 171 4.67 5.24 15.55
C ASP A 171 3.85 3.95 15.44
N ALA A 172 3.78 3.39 14.23
CA ALA A 172 3.17 2.09 13.96
C ALA A 172 3.97 1.29 12.91
N VAL A 173 4.06 -0.02 13.10
CA VAL A 173 4.61 -0.96 12.13
C VAL A 173 3.53 -1.98 11.78
N VAL A 174 3.27 -2.17 10.50
CA VAL A 174 2.34 -3.18 9.98
C VAL A 174 3.17 -4.26 9.28
N ILE A 175 2.98 -5.50 9.71
CA ILE A 175 3.61 -6.69 9.14
C ILE A 175 2.51 -7.61 8.63
N ASP A 176 2.22 -7.54 7.33
CA ASP A 176 1.44 -8.58 6.66
C ASP A 176 2.43 -9.62 6.12
N ALA A 177 2.74 -10.58 6.97
CA ALA A 177 3.88 -11.45 6.76
C ALA A 177 3.68 -12.44 5.59
N PRO A 178 4.72 -12.73 4.79
CA PRO A 178 4.65 -13.83 3.84
C PRO A 178 4.35 -15.13 4.57
N CYS A 179 3.33 -15.85 4.12
CA CYS A 179 2.76 -17.01 4.80
C CYS A 179 2.42 -18.13 3.81
N SER A 180 1.93 -19.26 4.32
CA SER A 180 1.50 -20.41 3.51
C SER A 180 0.28 -20.12 2.62
N GLY A 181 -0.45 -19.02 2.85
CA GLY A 181 -1.48 -18.51 1.95
C GLY A 181 -2.79 -19.29 1.93
N GLU A 182 -3.15 -20.00 2.98
CA GLU A 182 -4.37 -20.84 3.04
C GLU A 182 -5.65 -20.05 2.78
N GLY A 183 -5.73 -18.79 3.20
CA GLY A 183 -6.83 -17.88 2.90
C GLY A 183 -6.89 -17.44 1.44
N MET A 184 -5.89 -17.75 0.61
CA MET A 184 -5.88 -17.40 -0.82
C MET A 184 -6.29 -18.53 -1.74
N PHE A 185 -6.58 -19.71 -1.23
CA PHE A 185 -6.86 -20.92 -2.02
C PHE A 185 -8.02 -20.77 -3.00
N ARG A 186 -9.02 -19.93 -2.69
CA ARG A 186 -10.13 -19.66 -3.62
C ARG A 186 -9.74 -18.76 -4.80
N ARG A 187 -8.66 -17.98 -4.66
CA ARG A 187 -8.23 -16.96 -5.64
C ARG A 187 -6.99 -17.35 -6.42
N GLU A 188 -6.09 -18.08 -5.78
CA GLU A 188 -4.76 -18.39 -6.31
C GLU A 188 -4.50 -19.89 -6.33
N PRO A 189 -4.71 -20.56 -7.47
CA PRO A 189 -4.44 -21.99 -7.59
C PRO A 189 -2.99 -22.37 -7.28
N VAL A 190 -2.04 -21.47 -7.49
CA VAL A 190 -0.62 -21.67 -7.17
C VAL A 190 -0.43 -21.85 -5.66
N ALA A 191 -1.12 -21.07 -4.82
CA ALA A 191 -1.06 -21.21 -3.37
C ALA A 191 -1.46 -22.64 -2.92
N VAL A 192 -2.46 -23.24 -3.57
CA VAL A 192 -2.88 -24.63 -3.30
C VAL A 192 -1.77 -25.62 -3.67
N SER A 193 -1.10 -25.42 -4.80
CA SER A 193 -0.08 -26.36 -5.30
C SER A 193 1.26 -26.27 -4.54
N GLU A 194 1.56 -25.13 -3.96
CA GLU A 194 2.79 -24.91 -3.20
C GLU A 194 2.64 -25.21 -1.70
N TRP A 195 1.40 -25.40 -1.24
CA TRP A 195 1.12 -25.62 0.17
C TRP A 195 1.51 -27.04 0.61
N SER A 196 2.17 -27.13 1.75
CA SER A 196 2.41 -28.36 2.49
C SER A 196 2.56 -28.06 3.98
N PRO A 197 2.41 -29.06 4.88
CA PRO A 197 2.71 -28.87 6.31
C PRO A 197 4.14 -28.38 6.56
N GLU A 198 5.12 -28.83 5.78
CA GLU A 198 6.53 -28.42 5.88
C GLU A 198 6.69 -26.95 5.49
N ASN A 199 5.96 -26.49 4.44
CA ASN A 199 5.98 -25.09 4.05
C ASN A 199 5.39 -24.19 5.14
N VAL A 200 4.34 -24.62 5.85
CA VAL A 200 3.79 -23.91 7.02
C VAL A 200 4.88 -23.65 8.08
N ILE A 201 5.64 -24.69 8.43
CA ILE A 201 6.73 -24.56 9.42
C ILE A 201 7.85 -23.64 8.95
N MET A 202 8.23 -23.72 7.67
CA MET A 202 9.23 -22.80 7.10
C MET A 202 8.74 -21.35 7.10
N CYS A 203 7.48 -21.12 6.78
CA CYS A 203 6.86 -19.80 6.84
C CYS A 203 6.84 -19.26 8.27
N ALA A 204 6.43 -20.07 9.25
CA ALA A 204 6.42 -19.69 10.66
C ALA A 204 7.81 -19.25 11.18
N ALA A 205 8.87 -19.98 10.80
CA ALA A 205 10.24 -19.60 11.16
C ALA A 205 10.66 -18.26 10.54
N ARG A 206 10.41 -18.05 9.25
CA ARG A 206 10.70 -16.78 8.55
C ARG A 206 9.92 -15.60 9.17
N GLN A 207 8.67 -15.83 9.53
CA GLN A 207 7.84 -14.80 10.17
C GLN A 207 8.39 -14.35 11.52
N ARG A 208 9.00 -15.24 12.30
CA ARG A 208 9.66 -14.87 13.57
C ARG A 208 10.82 -13.90 13.35
N GLU A 209 11.60 -14.09 12.30
CA GLU A 209 12.71 -13.17 11.95
C GLU A 209 12.17 -11.79 11.56
N ILE A 210 11.14 -11.76 10.70
CA ILE A 210 10.51 -10.52 10.24
C ILE A 210 9.85 -9.79 11.43
N LEU A 211 9.14 -10.51 12.29
CA LEU A 211 8.45 -9.95 13.45
C LEU A 211 9.45 -9.35 14.44
N SER A 212 10.58 -10.04 14.72
CA SER A 212 11.66 -9.52 15.58
C SER A 212 12.25 -8.23 15.01
N ALA A 213 12.57 -8.20 13.73
CA ALA A 213 13.13 -7.02 13.07
C ALA A 213 12.13 -5.85 13.08
N GLY A 214 10.87 -6.12 12.70
CA GLY A 214 9.82 -5.09 12.74
C GLY A 214 9.61 -4.49 14.12
N ALA A 215 9.72 -5.29 15.16
CA ALA A 215 9.61 -4.83 16.55
C ALA A 215 10.71 -3.81 16.93
N ASP A 216 11.94 -3.99 16.44
CA ASP A 216 13.03 -3.06 16.73
C ASP A 216 12.82 -1.68 16.09
N ALA A 217 12.03 -1.59 15.01
CA ALA A 217 11.71 -0.36 14.33
C ALA A 217 10.59 0.46 15.01
N VAL A 218 9.78 -0.15 15.89
CA VAL A 218 8.70 0.54 16.62
C VAL A 218 9.31 1.41 17.73
N ARG A 219 8.88 2.67 17.86
CA ARG A 219 9.30 3.51 18.99
C ARG A 219 8.69 3.02 20.33
N PRO A 220 9.27 3.39 21.49
CA PRO A 220 8.59 3.21 22.77
C PRO A 220 7.19 3.84 22.73
N GLY A 221 6.18 3.14 23.28
CA GLY A 221 4.77 3.53 23.19
C GLY A 221 4.14 3.37 21.81
N GLY A 222 4.88 2.90 20.80
CA GLY A 222 4.37 2.63 19.46
C GLY A 222 3.62 1.31 19.36
N ARG A 223 3.05 1.04 18.19
CA ARG A 223 2.23 -0.15 17.90
C ARG A 223 2.87 -1.04 16.86
N LEU A 224 2.66 -2.34 17.01
CA LEU A 224 3.03 -3.36 16.05
C LEU A 224 1.79 -4.18 15.71
N VAL A 225 1.45 -4.29 14.42
CA VAL A 225 0.43 -5.22 13.94
C VAL A 225 1.12 -6.34 13.20
N TYR A 226 0.81 -7.56 13.58
CA TYR A 226 1.19 -8.77 12.88
C TYR A 226 -0.03 -9.40 12.26
N SER A 227 0.03 -9.73 10.98
CA SER A 227 -1.04 -10.38 10.24
C SER A 227 -0.51 -11.38 9.22
N THR A 228 -1.37 -12.35 8.87
CA THR A 228 -1.15 -13.36 7.83
C THR A 228 -2.46 -13.65 7.13
N CYS A 229 -2.40 -14.13 5.89
CA CYS A 229 -3.56 -14.68 5.20
C CYS A 229 -3.61 -16.22 5.27
N THR A 230 -3.24 -16.81 6.43
CA THR A 230 -3.32 -18.26 6.67
C THR A 230 -4.17 -18.58 7.90
N PHE A 231 -4.63 -19.82 8.00
CA PHE A 231 -5.37 -20.34 9.16
C PHE A 231 -4.50 -21.17 10.10
N SER A 232 -3.25 -21.43 9.74
CA SER A 232 -2.32 -22.28 10.52
C SER A 232 -1.97 -21.67 11.87
N GLY A 233 -2.14 -22.42 12.94
CA GLY A 233 -1.79 -21.99 14.32
C GLY A 233 -0.31 -21.70 14.49
N GLU A 234 0.55 -22.49 13.85
CA GLU A 234 2.02 -22.38 13.86
C GLU A 234 2.50 -21.01 13.37
N GLU A 235 1.84 -20.49 12.32
CA GLU A 235 2.14 -19.18 11.74
C GLU A 235 1.46 -18.03 12.49
N ASN A 236 0.43 -18.31 13.25
CA ASN A 236 -0.45 -17.35 13.89
C ASN A 236 -0.19 -17.27 15.42
N GLU A 237 -1.05 -17.90 16.22
CA GLU A 237 -1.02 -17.75 17.69
C GLU A 237 0.26 -18.30 18.32
N GLU A 238 0.89 -19.33 17.76
CA GLU A 238 2.16 -19.85 18.27
C GLU A 238 3.29 -18.85 18.03
N ASN A 239 3.30 -18.14 16.89
CA ASN A 239 4.26 -17.06 16.65
C ASN A 239 4.01 -15.87 17.57
N VAL A 240 2.74 -15.53 17.85
CA VAL A 240 2.40 -14.47 18.82
C VAL A 240 2.87 -14.83 20.22
N LEU A 241 2.64 -16.07 20.66
CA LEU A 241 3.07 -16.57 21.96
C LEU A 241 4.61 -16.58 22.08
N TRP A 242 5.29 -17.08 21.04
CA TRP A 242 6.74 -17.03 20.96
C TRP A 242 7.28 -15.61 21.07
N PHE A 243 6.67 -14.67 20.35
CA PHE A 243 7.08 -13.26 20.34
C PHE A 243 6.95 -12.62 21.71
N LEU A 244 5.84 -12.80 22.41
CA LEU A 244 5.64 -12.25 23.77
C LEU A 244 6.64 -12.80 24.79
N ARG A 245 7.08 -14.05 24.62
CA ARG A 245 8.13 -14.64 25.45
C ARG A 245 9.52 -14.08 25.13
N ALA A 246 9.79 -13.83 23.85
CA ALA A 246 11.06 -13.28 23.39
C ALA A 246 11.19 -11.77 23.64
N ARG A 247 10.06 -11.05 23.70
CA ARG A 247 10.00 -9.59 23.76
C ARG A 247 9.10 -9.13 24.93
N PRO A 248 9.60 -9.15 26.17
CA PRO A 248 8.84 -8.72 27.35
C PRO A 248 8.56 -7.21 27.37
N ASP A 249 9.20 -6.44 26.48
CA ASP A 249 8.94 -5.04 26.21
C ASP A 249 7.66 -4.79 25.38
N TYR A 250 6.93 -5.85 25.01
CA TYR A 250 5.65 -5.78 24.30
C TYR A 250 4.52 -6.40 25.11
N VAL A 251 3.31 -5.87 24.91
CA VAL A 251 2.05 -6.43 25.42
C VAL A 251 1.03 -6.49 24.30
N LEU A 252 0.09 -7.44 24.36
CA LEU A 252 -1.05 -7.46 23.44
C LEU A 252 -2.06 -6.39 23.83
N GLU A 253 -2.71 -5.82 22.84
CA GLU A 253 -3.83 -4.88 22.99
C GLU A 253 -5.08 -5.41 22.30
N GLU A 254 -6.24 -4.95 22.77
CA GLU A 254 -7.49 -5.17 22.05
C GLU A 254 -7.48 -4.45 20.71
N VAL A 255 -8.02 -5.11 19.69
CA VAL A 255 -8.23 -4.50 18.38
C VAL A 255 -9.44 -3.55 18.42
N PRO A 256 -9.50 -2.55 17.52
CA PRO A 256 -10.64 -1.63 17.42
C PRO A 256 -11.99 -2.35 17.21
N PRO A 257 -13.12 -1.74 17.65
CA PRO A 257 -14.45 -2.36 17.57
C PRO A 257 -14.87 -2.74 16.15
N GLU A 258 -14.48 -1.97 15.14
CA GLU A 258 -14.77 -2.25 13.73
C GLU A 258 -14.10 -3.54 13.25
N VAL A 259 -12.88 -3.82 13.70
CA VAL A 259 -12.18 -5.08 13.43
C VAL A 259 -12.86 -6.24 14.16
N ARG A 260 -13.23 -6.04 15.44
CA ARG A 260 -13.92 -7.09 16.23
C ARG A 260 -15.24 -7.55 15.61
N ARG A 261 -15.99 -6.64 15.01
CA ARG A 261 -17.26 -6.98 14.33
C ARG A 261 -17.09 -7.90 13.12
N MET A 262 -15.92 -7.87 12.49
CA MET A 262 -15.60 -8.64 11.29
C MET A 262 -14.80 -9.91 11.57
N THR A 263 -14.50 -10.20 12.85
CA THR A 263 -13.57 -11.25 13.23
C THR A 263 -14.03 -11.98 14.47
N VAL A 264 -13.55 -13.21 14.62
CA VAL A 264 -13.71 -14.01 15.84
C VAL A 264 -12.40 -14.03 16.66
N PRO A 265 -12.40 -14.37 17.96
CA PRO A 265 -11.18 -14.58 18.73
C PRO A 265 -10.24 -15.61 18.09
N GLY A 266 -8.97 -15.52 18.40
CA GLY A 266 -7.98 -16.50 18.01
C GLY A 266 -8.14 -17.83 18.79
N VAL A 267 -7.27 -18.77 18.46
CA VAL A 267 -7.19 -20.07 19.14
C VAL A 267 -6.23 -19.99 20.30
N VAL A 268 -6.52 -20.67 21.41
CA VAL A 268 -5.62 -20.75 22.57
C VAL A 268 -4.47 -21.71 22.24
N PRO A 269 -3.24 -21.25 22.06
CA PRO A 269 -2.13 -22.13 21.65
C PRO A 269 -1.63 -23.04 22.76
N GLU A 270 -1.82 -22.65 24.01
CA GLU A 270 -1.49 -23.46 25.19
C GLU A 270 -2.33 -23.05 26.40
N SER A 271 -2.45 -23.95 27.41
CA SER A 271 -3.29 -23.74 28.62
C SER A 271 -2.65 -22.84 29.69
N SER A 272 -1.77 -21.92 29.35
CA SER A 272 -1.20 -20.90 30.23
C SER A 272 -2.00 -19.60 30.22
N ASP A 273 -1.76 -18.69 31.16
CA ASP A 273 -2.40 -17.39 31.19
C ASP A 273 -2.09 -16.57 29.94
N ILE A 274 -0.82 -16.54 29.52
CA ILE A 274 -0.38 -15.88 28.31
C ILE A 274 -0.99 -16.54 27.06
N GLY A 275 -1.11 -17.87 27.02
CA GLY A 275 -1.77 -18.56 25.90
C GLY A 275 -3.26 -18.22 25.81
N ARG A 276 -3.96 -18.12 26.94
CA ARG A 276 -5.36 -17.67 27.00
C ARG A 276 -5.51 -16.21 26.54
N GLU A 277 -4.56 -15.34 26.91
CA GLU A 277 -4.53 -13.95 26.48
C GLU A 277 -4.32 -13.85 24.96
N VAL A 278 -3.39 -14.63 24.41
CA VAL A 278 -3.16 -14.73 22.95
C VAL A 278 -4.44 -15.12 22.22
N GLY A 279 -5.12 -16.19 22.65
CA GLY A 279 -6.38 -16.62 22.05
C GLY A 279 -7.48 -15.55 22.13
N ARG A 280 -7.57 -14.82 23.24
CA ARG A 280 -8.59 -13.79 23.45
C ARG A 280 -8.36 -12.52 22.61
N LEU A 281 -7.10 -12.06 22.50
CA LEU A 281 -6.74 -10.77 21.89
C LEU A 281 -6.37 -10.86 20.41
N SER A 282 -5.88 -12.02 19.94
CA SER A 282 -5.73 -12.26 18.50
C SER A 282 -7.08 -12.42 17.83
N ARG A 283 -7.15 -12.11 16.54
CA ARG A 283 -8.39 -12.13 15.77
C ARG A 283 -8.22 -12.90 14.47
N ARG A 284 -9.29 -13.59 14.08
CA ARG A 284 -9.37 -14.36 12.84
C ARG A 284 -10.61 -13.94 12.05
N ALA A 285 -10.43 -13.63 10.77
CA ALA A 285 -11.50 -13.57 9.78
C ALA A 285 -11.56 -14.91 9.06
N TYR A 286 -12.76 -15.43 8.87
CA TYR A 286 -13.01 -16.62 8.08
C TYR A 286 -14.08 -16.33 7.01
N PRO A 287 -14.02 -16.99 5.83
CA PRO A 287 -14.96 -16.73 4.74
C PRO A 287 -16.43 -17.01 5.08
N HIS A 288 -16.71 -17.86 6.06
CA HIS A 288 -18.06 -18.16 6.54
C HIS A 288 -18.56 -17.22 7.64
N THR A 289 -17.67 -16.39 8.25
CA THR A 289 -18.06 -15.48 9.33
C THR A 289 -18.23 -14.05 8.86
N ALA A 290 -17.52 -13.64 7.80
CA ALA A 290 -17.60 -12.31 7.22
C ALA A 290 -17.19 -12.35 5.74
N PRO A 291 -17.68 -11.41 4.89
CA PRO A 291 -17.22 -11.30 3.52
C PRO A 291 -15.70 -11.12 3.45
N GLY A 292 -14.99 -12.11 2.91
CA GLY A 292 -13.53 -12.13 2.79
C GLY A 292 -12.99 -13.53 2.55
N GLU A 293 -11.67 -13.63 2.37
CA GLU A 293 -11.00 -14.92 2.11
C GLU A 293 -10.47 -15.54 3.40
N GLY A 294 -9.88 -14.74 4.23
CA GLY A 294 -9.31 -15.14 5.52
C GLY A 294 -8.10 -14.31 5.90
N GLN A 295 -8.06 -13.91 7.17
CA GLN A 295 -6.96 -13.12 7.73
C GLN A 295 -6.82 -13.40 9.21
N PHE A 296 -5.59 -13.54 9.66
CA PHE A 296 -5.23 -13.48 11.08
C PHE A 296 -4.61 -12.13 11.39
N MET A 297 -4.85 -11.60 12.58
CA MET A 297 -4.19 -10.39 13.04
C MET A 297 -4.15 -10.28 14.56
N CYS A 298 -3.12 -9.60 15.07
CA CYS A 298 -3.04 -9.14 16.45
C CYS A 298 -2.33 -7.79 16.51
N ARG A 299 -2.55 -7.07 17.60
CA ARG A 299 -1.96 -5.77 17.85
C ARG A 299 -1.16 -5.80 19.13
N PHE A 300 0.09 -5.33 19.06
CA PHE A 300 0.97 -5.17 20.19
C PHE A 300 1.22 -3.68 20.47
N ARG A 301 1.49 -3.37 21.73
CA ARG A 301 2.03 -2.10 22.19
C ARG A 301 3.43 -2.30 22.73
N ARG A 302 4.39 -1.52 22.25
CA ARG A 302 5.70 -1.43 22.88
C ARG A 302 5.61 -0.59 24.14
N ARG A 303 6.19 -1.05 25.25
CA ARG A 303 6.16 -0.33 26.52
C ARG A 303 6.86 1.03 26.38
N GLU A 304 6.39 2.04 27.10
CA GLU A 304 6.94 3.42 27.07
C GLU A 304 8.40 3.48 27.55
N ASP A 305 8.75 2.63 28.52
CA ASP A 305 10.08 2.53 29.13
C ASP A 305 11.02 1.58 28.38
N ALA A 306 10.59 1.03 27.23
CA ALA A 306 11.39 0.08 26.47
C ALA A 306 12.67 0.74 25.92
N PRO A 307 13.83 0.09 26.04
CA PRO A 307 15.08 0.63 25.50
C PRO A 307 15.04 0.67 23.96
N VAL A 308 15.58 1.74 23.38
CA VAL A 308 15.83 1.83 21.95
C VAL A 308 17.28 1.45 21.70
N ALA A 309 17.51 0.48 20.81
CA ALA A 309 18.86 0.17 20.35
C ALA A 309 19.49 1.43 19.75
N ALA A 310 20.73 1.72 20.12
CA ALA A 310 21.47 2.78 19.46
C ALA A 310 21.54 2.44 17.95
N PRO A 311 21.35 3.42 17.05
CA PRO A 311 21.52 3.17 15.63
C PRO A 311 22.91 2.55 15.43
N VAL A 312 22.95 1.38 14.76
CA VAL A 312 24.19 0.76 14.40
C VAL A 312 24.87 1.76 13.44
N ARG A 313 25.76 2.59 13.96
CA ARG A 313 26.73 3.31 13.15
C ARG A 313 27.55 2.21 12.47
N GLY A 314 27.12 1.79 11.30
CA GLY A 314 27.98 1.02 10.44
C GLY A 314 29.31 1.77 10.41
N GLU A 315 30.42 1.10 10.72
CA GLU A 315 31.73 1.65 10.50
C GLU A 315 31.75 2.13 9.04
N ARG A 316 31.49 3.42 8.86
CA ARG A 316 31.84 4.11 7.63
C ARG A 316 33.34 3.92 7.56
N ARG A 317 33.79 2.85 6.93
CA ARG A 317 35.10 2.84 6.32
C ARG A 317 35.08 4.06 5.42
N GLU A 318 35.71 5.13 5.92
CA GLU A 318 36.08 6.29 5.12
C GLU A 318 36.94 5.79 3.95
N LYS A 319 36.24 5.30 2.93
CA LYS A 319 36.85 5.24 1.60
C LYS A 319 36.90 6.67 1.12
N LYS A 320 38.03 7.32 1.43
CA LYS A 320 38.36 8.72 1.08
C LYS A 320 38.26 9.05 -0.42
N ASN A 321 37.86 8.12 -1.30
CA ASN A 321 37.81 8.31 -2.75
C ASN A 321 36.66 7.57 -3.46
N ALA A 322 35.50 7.38 -2.82
CA ALA A 322 34.28 7.08 -3.58
C ALA A 322 33.54 8.41 -3.83
N PRO A 323 33.00 8.68 -5.04
CA PRO A 323 32.09 9.78 -5.26
C PRO A 323 30.74 9.41 -4.60
N GLY A 324 30.71 9.44 -3.28
CA GLY A 324 29.51 9.28 -2.47
C GLY A 324 28.83 10.64 -2.38
N GLY A 325 28.09 10.99 -3.43
CA GLY A 325 27.10 12.08 -3.31
C GLY A 325 26.13 11.74 -2.20
N ALA A 326 25.66 12.75 -1.45
CA ALA A 326 24.59 12.60 -0.48
C ALA A 326 23.40 11.92 -1.15
N ASP A 327 22.70 11.04 -0.42
CA ASP A 327 21.55 10.26 -0.95
C ASP A 327 20.47 11.16 -1.53
N VAL A 328 20.34 12.35 -0.93
CA VAL A 328 19.47 13.45 -1.34
C VAL A 328 20.32 14.72 -1.38
N THR A 329 20.25 15.48 -2.46
CA THR A 329 20.99 16.74 -2.60
C THR A 329 20.05 17.91 -2.91
N PRO A 330 20.40 19.15 -2.50
CA PRO A 330 19.69 20.33 -2.98
C PRO A 330 19.69 20.38 -4.52
N LEU A 331 18.65 20.98 -5.10
CA LEU A 331 18.64 21.24 -6.53
C LEU A 331 19.78 22.15 -6.95
N THR A 332 20.40 21.87 -8.08
CA THR A 332 21.28 22.82 -8.76
C THR A 332 20.50 24.07 -9.19
N ARG A 333 21.20 25.15 -9.50
CA ARG A 333 20.56 26.37 -10.01
C ARG A 333 19.75 26.12 -11.27
N GLU A 334 20.25 25.29 -12.19
CA GLU A 334 19.55 24.94 -13.43
C GLU A 334 18.28 24.17 -13.14
N GLU A 335 18.34 23.14 -12.28
CA GLU A 335 17.16 22.33 -11.91
C GLU A 335 16.10 23.20 -11.22
N ARG A 336 16.49 24.05 -10.28
CA ARG A 336 15.57 24.95 -9.58
C ARG A 336 14.89 25.91 -10.57
N THR A 337 15.67 26.56 -11.45
CA THR A 337 15.12 27.48 -12.45
C THR A 337 14.14 26.77 -13.39
N ALA A 338 14.48 25.57 -13.85
CA ALA A 338 13.63 24.79 -14.75
C ALA A 338 12.34 24.33 -14.06
N PHE A 339 12.42 23.94 -12.80
CA PHE A 339 11.27 23.52 -12.00
C PHE A 339 10.32 24.69 -11.71
N GLU A 340 10.85 25.84 -11.25
CA GLU A 340 10.07 27.07 -11.01
C GLU A 340 9.40 27.58 -12.28
N ALA A 341 10.10 27.58 -13.41
CA ALA A 341 9.51 27.95 -14.70
C ALA A 341 8.37 27.02 -15.12
N PHE A 342 8.49 25.72 -14.84
CA PHE A 342 7.41 24.76 -15.07
C PHE A 342 6.21 25.05 -14.17
N LEU A 343 6.41 25.26 -12.86
CA LEU A 343 5.34 25.57 -11.91
C LEU A 343 4.58 26.84 -12.33
N ALA A 344 5.31 27.92 -12.64
CA ALA A 344 4.72 29.17 -13.12
C ALA A 344 3.91 28.94 -14.42
N GLY A 345 4.48 28.19 -15.38
CA GLY A 345 3.82 27.83 -16.62
C GLY A 345 2.60 26.94 -16.45
N ALA A 346 2.50 26.13 -15.39
CA ALA A 346 1.37 25.30 -15.03
C ALA A 346 0.35 26.03 -14.13
N GLY A 347 0.70 27.20 -13.63
CA GLY A 347 -0.11 27.97 -12.66
C GLY A 347 -0.17 27.30 -11.29
N ILE A 348 0.94 26.68 -10.85
CA ILE A 348 1.05 26.05 -9.53
C ILE A 348 1.78 27.01 -8.61
N ASP A 349 1.19 27.29 -7.44
CA ASP A 349 1.91 28.00 -6.37
C ASP A 349 2.92 27.03 -5.73
N GLY A 350 4.22 27.33 -5.90
CA GLY A 350 5.29 26.53 -5.33
C GLY A 350 5.27 26.45 -3.80
N ALA A 351 4.66 27.41 -3.12
CA ALA A 351 4.50 27.40 -1.67
C ALA A 351 3.58 26.27 -1.16
N CYS A 352 2.74 25.72 -2.04
CA CYS A 352 1.89 24.57 -1.72
C CYS A 352 2.61 23.21 -1.85
N LEU A 353 3.86 23.20 -2.30
CA LEU A 353 4.64 21.99 -2.52
C LEU A 353 5.73 21.84 -1.46
N PRO A 354 6.14 20.60 -1.13
CA PRO A 354 7.33 20.36 -0.32
C PRO A 354 8.59 20.94 -0.98
N GLU A 355 9.63 21.23 -0.17
CA GLU A 355 10.94 21.63 -0.70
C GLU A 355 11.47 20.56 -1.67
N PRO A 356 11.75 20.93 -2.93
CA PRO A 356 12.23 19.98 -3.92
C PRO A 356 13.70 19.65 -3.70
N VAL A 357 14.05 18.38 -3.89
CA VAL A 357 15.43 17.89 -3.80
C VAL A 357 15.78 17.02 -5.02
N ASN A 358 17.06 16.87 -5.32
CA ASN A 358 17.51 15.88 -6.28
C ASN A 358 17.64 14.52 -5.58
N PHE A 359 16.98 13.52 -6.15
CA PHE A 359 17.13 12.11 -5.77
C PHE A 359 17.31 11.27 -7.03
N LYS A 360 18.47 10.62 -7.16
CA LYS A 360 18.84 9.77 -8.31
C LYS A 360 18.71 10.47 -9.68
N GLY A 361 18.95 11.79 -9.72
CA GLY A 361 18.89 12.58 -10.97
C GLY A 361 17.49 13.09 -11.32
N GLY A 362 16.47 12.83 -10.52
CA GLY A 362 15.12 13.39 -10.64
C GLY A 362 14.80 14.39 -9.54
N ILE A 363 13.85 15.28 -9.79
CA ILE A 363 13.32 16.21 -8.77
C ILE A 363 12.28 15.48 -7.93
N SER A 364 12.58 15.28 -6.65
CA SER A 364 11.72 14.56 -5.70
C SER A 364 11.08 15.51 -4.70
N LEU A 365 9.80 15.29 -4.44
CA LEU A 365 8.97 16.00 -3.47
C LEU A 365 8.51 15.02 -2.40
N LEU A 366 8.94 15.23 -1.14
CA LEU A 366 8.49 14.45 0.01
C LEU A 366 8.18 15.40 1.16
N PRO A 367 6.94 15.40 1.70
CA PRO A 367 6.51 16.37 2.72
C PRO A 367 7.26 16.28 4.05
N VAL A 368 7.71 15.09 4.44
CA VAL A 368 8.37 14.83 5.72
C VAL A 368 9.80 14.40 5.48
N ASP A 369 10.75 15.04 6.18
CA ASP A 369 12.16 14.64 6.10
C ASP A 369 12.40 13.32 6.83
N VAL A 370 13.19 12.43 6.20
CA VAL A 370 13.49 11.10 6.68
C VAL A 370 14.85 10.65 6.15
N PRO A 371 15.62 9.87 6.92
CA PRO A 371 16.80 9.20 6.39
C PRO A 371 16.45 8.35 5.16
N THR A 372 17.13 8.56 4.05
CA THR A 372 16.86 7.93 2.76
C THR A 372 18.16 7.32 2.19
N PRO A 373 18.67 6.24 2.79
CA PRO A 373 19.89 5.59 2.29
C PRO A 373 19.69 5.12 0.85
N ARG A 374 20.56 5.60 -0.06
CA ARG A 374 20.43 5.40 -1.51
C ARG A 374 20.43 3.91 -1.90
N GLU A 375 21.16 3.11 -1.16
CA GLU A 375 21.37 1.69 -1.42
C GLU A 375 20.09 0.87 -1.29
N ILE A 376 19.24 1.24 -0.34
CA ILE A 376 17.98 0.53 -0.06
C ILE A 376 16.74 1.26 -0.57
N THR A 377 16.83 2.56 -0.86
CA THR A 377 15.67 3.35 -1.29
C THR A 377 15.43 3.16 -2.78
N TYR A 378 14.27 2.61 -3.14
CA TYR A 378 13.83 2.46 -4.52
C TYR A 378 13.21 3.76 -5.06
N ALA A 379 12.24 4.33 -4.34
CA ALA A 379 11.58 5.59 -4.69
C ALA A 379 11.39 6.46 -3.43
N ARG A 380 11.34 7.79 -3.61
CA ARG A 380 11.20 8.77 -2.53
C ARG A 380 10.19 9.84 -2.94
N GLY A 381 9.08 9.90 -2.22
CA GLY A 381 8.00 10.85 -2.51
C GLY A 381 7.55 10.80 -3.96
N VAL A 382 7.17 11.95 -4.50
CA VAL A 382 6.74 12.09 -5.89
C VAL A 382 7.91 12.58 -6.75
N ASN A 383 8.27 11.85 -7.78
CA ASN A 383 9.20 12.31 -8.80
C ASN A 383 8.46 13.31 -9.72
N ALA A 384 8.87 14.59 -9.66
CA ALA A 384 8.30 15.64 -10.51
C ALA A 384 8.82 15.58 -11.95
N GLY A 385 9.99 14.98 -12.17
CA GLY A 385 10.60 14.84 -13.48
C GLY A 385 12.11 15.05 -13.48
N THR A 386 12.69 15.08 -14.66
CA THR A 386 14.12 15.35 -14.91
C THR A 386 14.29 16.65 -15.70
N VAL A 387 15.46 17.28 -15.59
CA VAL A 387 15.78 18.49 -16.36
C VAL A 387 16.60 18.13 -17.59
N GLU A 388 16.08 18.47 -18.77
CA GLU A 388 16.77 18.30 -20.04
C GLU A 388 16.83 19.64 -20.78
N LYS A 389 18.04 20.05 -21.19
CA LYS A 389 18.26 21.29 -21.95
C LYS A 389 17.60 22.53 -21.28
N GLY A 390 17.73 22.63 -19.95
CA GLY A 390 17.17 23.72 -19.15
C GLY A 390 15.65 23.72 -19.00
N ARG A 391 14.95 22.61 -19.29
CA ARG A 391 13.50 22.49 -19.17
C ARG A 391 13.15 21.23 -18.37
N LEU A 392 12.12 21.33 -17.55
CA LEU A 392 11.56 20.14 -16.88
C LEU A 392 10.83 19.26 -17.88
N CYS A 393 11.18 17.98 -17.90
CA CYS A 393 10.43 16.88 -18.49
C CYS A 393 9.60 16.25 -17.38
N PRO A 394 8.32 16.61 -17.20
CA PRO A 394 7.54 16.18 -16.05
C PRO A 394 7.17 14.71 -16.13
N GLU A 395 7.23 14.01 -14.99
CA GLU A 395 6.76 12.64 -14.87
C GLU A 395 5.25 12.55 -14.73
N HIS A 396 4.67 11.45 -15.23
CA HIS A 396 3.23 11.23 -15.24
C HIS A 396 2.61 11.32 -13.84
N PHE A 397 3.24 10.73 -12.85
CA PHE A 397 2.69 10.65 -11.51
C PHE A 397 2.79 11.96 -10.73
N PHE A 398 3.57 12.94 -11.19
CA PHE A 398 3.49 14.30 -10.69
C PHE A 398 2.09 14.89 -10.93
N PHE A 399 1.53 14.69 -12.14
CA PHE A 399 0.17 15.12 -12.44
C PHE A 399 -0.88 14.36 -11.63
N SER A 400 -0.67 13.06 -11.37
CA SER A 400 -1.58 12.26 -10.55
C SER A 400 -1.59 12.72 -9.07
N ALA A 401 -0.42 13.03 -8.50
CA ALA A 401 -0.27 13.39 -7.10
C ALA A 401 -0.59 14.87 -6.81
N TYR A 402 -0.18 15.77 -7.71
CA TYR A 402 -0.31 17.22 -7.53
C TYR A 402 -1.25 17.88 -8.54
N GLY A 403 -1.99 17.10 -9.33
CA GLY A 403 -2.91 17.61 -10.34
C GLY A 403 -4.01 18.52 -9.80
N ALA A 404 -4.38 18.38 -8.53
CA ALA A 404 -5.32 19.26 -7.87
C ALA A 404 -4.82 20.73 -7.78
N TYR A 405 -3.51 20.96 -7.80
CA TYR A 405 -2.89 22.29 -7.70
C TYR A 405 -2.70 22.99 -9.05
N PHE A 406 -2.88 22.29 -10.18
CA PHE A 406 -2.80 22.92 -11.50
C PHE A 406 -3.95 23.89 -11.72
N ALA A 407 -3.66 25.10 -12.21
CA ALA A 407 -4.70 26.07 -12.58
C ALA A 407 -5.49 25.61 -13.81
N ARG A 408 -4.84 24.88 -14.74
CA ARG A 408 -5.45 24.41 -15.99
C ARG A 408 -5.80 22.92 -15.90
N LYS A 409 -7.11 22.63 -15.99
CA LYS A 409 -7.65 21.26 -15.91
C LYS A 409 -8.73 21.06 -16.96
N ILE A 410 -8.82 19.83 -17.46
CA ILE A 410 -9.97 19.33 -18.20
C ILE A 410 -10.57 18.19 -17.41
N ASP A 411 -11.80 18.36 -16.95
CA ASP A 411 -12.51 17.31 -16.22
C ASP A 411 -13.44 16.53 -17.14
N PHE A 412 -13.30 15.21 -17.15
CA PHE A 412 -14.16 14.32 -17.90
C PHE A 412 -14.99 13.46 -16.94
N LEU A 413 -16.22 13.17 -17.34
CA LEU A 413 -16.97 12.08 -16.72
C LEU A 413 -16.50 10.72 -17.28
N PRO A 414 -16.68 9.60 -16.53
CA PRO A 414 -16.18 8.27 -16.93
C PRO A 414 -16.61 7.79 -18.33
N GLY A 415 -17.71 8.29 -18.91
CA GLY A 415 -18.21 7.92 -20.24
C GLY A 415 -17.78 8.85 -21.37
N ASP A 416 -16.99 9.90 -21.14
CA ASP A 416 -16.60 10.88 -22.18
C ASP A 416 -15.68 10.21 -23.23
N PRO A 417 -16.00 10.30 -24.56
CA PRO A 417 -15.19 9.70 -25.60
C PRO A 417 -13.74 10.23 -25.66
N ARG A 418 -13.50 11.50 -25.26
CA ARG A 418 -12.18 12.12 -25.23
C ARG A 418 -11.29 11.48 -24.15
N LEU A 419 -11.91 11.01 -23.06
CA LEU A 419 -11.19 10.25 -22.02
C LEU A 419 -10.66 8.93 -22.58
N GLY A 420 -11.47 8.22 -23.39
CA GLY A 420 -11.00 7.04 -24.12
C GLY A 420 -9.83 7.33 -25.05
N ALA A 421 -9.91 8.43 -25.82
CA ALA A 421 -8.81 8.89 -26.66
C ALA A 421 -7.55 9.19 -25.86
N TYR A 422 -7.69 9.87 -24.71
CA TYR A 422 -6.57 10.13 -23.81
C TYR A 422 -5.91 8.84 -23.30
N LEU A 423 -6.68 7.86 -22.85
CA LEU A 423 -6.15 6.58 -22.34
C LEU A 423 -5.46 5.75 -23.44
N ARG A 424 -5.83 5.92 -24.71
CA ARG A 424 -5.12 5.32 -25.86
C ARG A 424 -3.88 6.09 -26.30
N GLY A 425 -3.63 7.27 -25.71
CA GLY A 425 -2.48 8.10 -26.06
C GLY A 425 -2.70 9.00 -27.28
N GLU A 426 -3.95 9.18 -27.71
CA GLU A 426 -4.35 10.03 -28.83
C GLU A 426 -4.37 11.51 -28.41
N THR A 427 -4.26 12.40 -29.39
CA THR A 427 -4.46 13.83 -29.21
C THR A 427 -5.92 14.18 -29.43
N PHE A 428 -6.39 15.27 -28.85
CA PHE A 428 -7.76 15.75 -29.03
C PHE A 428 -7.81 17.29 -29.02
N PRO A 429 -8.84 17.91 -29.64
CA PRO A 429 -9.06 19.37 -29.60
C PRO A 429 -9.24 19.85 -28.15
N CYS A 430 -8.68 21.02 -27.83
CA CYS A 430 -8.66 21.59 -26.49
C CYS A 430 -8.76 23.11 -26.54
N GLU A 431 -9.67 23.68 -25.78
CA GLU A 431 -9.90 25.13 -25.71
C GLU A 431 -9.03 25.85 -24.68
N LEU A 432 -8.25 25.10 -23.88
CA LEU A 432 -7.31 25.69 -22.91
C LEU A 432 -6.17 26.44 -23.63
N ALA A 433 -5.68 27.48 -23.01
CA ALA A 433 -4.48 28.19 -23.47
C ALA A 433 -3.27 27.23 -23.52
N ASP A 434 -2.30 27.54 -24.41
CA ASP A 434 -1.07 26.78 -24.58
C ASP A 434 -0.31 26.61 -23.25
N GLY A 435 0.26 25.43 -23.04
CA GLY A 435 1.02 25.06 -21.84
C GLY A 435 0.59 23.74 -21.22
N TRP A 436 1.13 23.44 -20.03
CA TRP A 436 0.81 22.22 -19.30
C TRP A 436 -0.56 22.31 -18.63
N ALA A 437 -1.31 21.21 -18.69
CA ALA A 437 -2.61 21.06 -18.04
C ALA A 437 -2.81 19.62 -17.56
N VAL A 438 -3.81 19.41 -16.73
CA VAL A 438 -4.16 18.10 -16.16
C VAL A 438 -5.49 17.62 -16.71
N VAL A 439 -5.56 16.35 -17.06
CA VAL A 439 -6.81 15.61 -17.29
C VAL A 439 -7.25 15.04 -15.95
N THR A 440 -8.50 15.29 -15.58
CA THR A 440 -9.15 14.71 -14.40
C THR A 440 -10.35 13.85 -14.81
N VAL A 441 -10.73 12.91 -13.96
CA VAL A 441 -11.93 12.08 -14.13
C VAL A 441 -12.83 12.31 -12.91
N ALA A 442 -13.95 12.99 -13.13
CA ALA A 442 -14.86 13.41 -12.05
C ALA A 442 -14.12 14.09 -10.88
N GLY A 443 -13.16 14.95 -11.20
CA GLY A 443 -12.30 15.66 -10.26
C GLY A 443 -11.02 14.93 -9.85
N ALA A 444 -10.90 13.61 -10.04
CA ALA A 444 -9.69 12.86 -9.70
C ALA A 444 -8.58 13.05 -10.75
N PRO A 445 -7.39 13.54 -10.39
CA PRO A 445 -6.29 13.74 -11.33
C PRO A 445 -5.82 12.41 -11.94
N LEU A 446 -5.82 12.36 -13.28
CA LEU A 446 -5.43 11.18 -14.05
C LEU A 446 -4.03 11.32 -14.65
N GLY A 447 -3.70 12.46 -15.25
CA GLY A 447 -2.39 12.65 -15.86
C GLY A 447 -2.28 13.95 -16.67
N GLY A 448 -1.10 14.15 -17.30
CA GLY A 448 -0.74 15.40 -17.96
C GLY A 448 -1.06 15.46 -19.45
N ILE A 449 -1.32 16.67 -19.93
CA ILE A 449 -1.33 17.06 -21.36
C ILE A 449 -0.51 18.34 -21.53
N LYS A 450 0.01 18.55 -22.74
CA LYS A 450 0.56 19.83 -23.17
C LYS A 450 -0.28 20.40 -24.29
N VAL A 451 -0.94 21.52 -24.05
CA VAL A 451 -1.74 22.20 -25.07
C VAL A 451 -0.82 23.01 -25.98
N VAL A 452 -0.98 22.85 -27.28
CA VAL A 452 -0.24 23.61 -28.30
C VAL A 452 -1.18 23.86 -29.47
N GLY A 453 -1.47 25.13 -29.75
CA GLY A 453 -2.31 25.56 -30.89
C GLY A 453 -3.71 24.92 -30.85
N GLY A 454 -4.36 24.89 -29.69
CA GLY A 454 -5.71 24.34 -29.55
C GLY A 454 -5.79 22.79 -29.59
N VAL A 455 -4.64 22.10 -29.50
CA VAL A 455 -4.56 20.63 -29.45
C VAL A 455 -3.89 20.15 -28.19
N ALA A 456 -4.55 19.26 -27.46
CA ALA A 456 -3.98 18.56 -26.32
C ALA A 456 -3.00 17.46 -26.78
N LYS A 457 -1.71 17.67 -26.58
CA LYS A 457 -0.67 16.66 -26.78
C LYS A 457 -0.65 15.73 -25.59
N ASN A 458 -0.82 14.44 -25.83
CA ASN A 458 -0.99 13.42 -24.82
C ASN A 458 0.34 13.04 -24.15
N HIS A 459 0.37 13.06 -22.83
CA HIS A 459 1.51 12.62 -21.99
C HIS A 459 1.20 11.38 -21.15
N TYR A 460 0.13 10.63 -21.49
CA TYR A 460 -0.19 9.36 -20.81
C TYR A 460 0.86 8.29 -21.18
N PRO A 461 1.46 7.58 -20.20
CA PRO A 461 2.58 6.67 -20.42
C PRO A 461 2.23 5.53 -21.39
N LYS A 462 3.14 5.25 -22.33
CA LYS A 462 2.94 4.17 -23.34
C LYS A 462 2.66 2.81 -22.68
N GLY A 463 3.38 2.46 -21.62
CA GLY A 463 3.20 1.19 -20.90
C GLY A 463 1.86 1.04 -20.16
N LEU A 464 1.10 2.12 -19.98
CA LEU A 464 -0.24 2.07 -19.42
C LEU A 464 -1.34 2.01 -20.50
N ARG A 465 -1.05 2.40 -21.75
CA ARG A 465 -2.00 2.40 -22.89
C ARG A 465 -2.44 1.00 -23.29
N ASP A 466 -1.51 0.05 -23.38
CA ASP A 466 -1.75 -1.32 -23.87
C ASP A 466 -2.72 -2.13 -22.96
N LYS A 467 -2.90 -1.72 -21.73
CA LYS A 467 -3.84 -2.36 -20.80
C LYS A 467 -5.30 -2.09 -21.13
N CYS A 468 -5.57 -1.04 -21.94
CA CYS A 468 -6.92 -0.66 -22.37
C CYS A 468 -7.38 -1.41 -23.63
N GLU A 469 -6.48 -1.84 -24.52
CA GLU A 469 -6.83 -2.44 -25.83
C GLU A 469 -6.99 -3.98 -25.78
N LYS A 470 -6.14 -4.68 -25.06
CA LYS A 470 -6.10 -6.16 -25.05
C LYS A 470 -7.35 -6.85 -24.53
N ARG A 471 -8.32 -6.13 -23.93
CA ARG A 471 -9.53 -6.73 -23.35
C ARG A 471 -10.81 -6.52 -24.18
N ARG A 472 -10.81 -5.67 -25.21
CA ARG A 472 -11.95 -5.59 -26.16
C ARG A 472 -11.92 -6.66 -27.24
N SER A 473 -10.75 -7.20 -27.59
CA SER A 473 -10.61 -8.27 -28.60
C SER A 473 -10.85 -9.68 -28.06
N SER A 474 -10.96 -9.86 -26.75
CA SER A 474 -11.31 -11.16 -26.12
C SER A 474 -12.78 -11.27 -25.72
N ALA A 475 -13.59 -10.26 -25.98
CA ALA A 475 -15.04 -10.22 -25.72
C ALA A 475 -15.90 -10.24 -27.01
N GLN A 476 -15.28 -10.51 -28.14
CA GLN A 476 -15.91 -10.92 -29.40
C GLN A 476 -15.55 -12.39 -29.67
#